data_be3092572030fe19eaf28a4f8c105093
#
_entry.id   be3092572030fe19eaf28a4f8c105093
#
_cell.length_a   1.000
_cell.length_b   1.000
_cell.length_c   1.000
_cell.angle_alpha   90.00
_cell.angle_beta   90.00
_cell.angle_gamma   90.00
#
_symmetry.space_group_name_H-M   'P 1'
#
loop_
_entity.id
_entity.type
_entity.pdbx_description
1 polymer ?
#
loop_
_entity_poly.entity_id
_entity_poly.type
_entity_poly.pdbx_seq_one_letter_code
_entity_poly.pdbx_strand_id
1 'polypeptide(L)'
;MESIENCAEPYIRIYAMNEEAYAFITGISSDFEDFIKNNLIDANEEILINVEWYLKNNNIRNSEEILKVLKNELKSRFLDLTETIDNYKLNMIEDTSYSCEYVPRQLLCDFADSLIKLTALKQKLSLELETVSSESDIALITKASNFEWIKYNDEII
;
A
#
# COMPACT_ATOMS: atom_id res chain seq x y z
N MET A 1 14.17 -6.27 -18.55
CA MET A 1 12.90 -6.48 -19.27
C MET A 1 12.46 -7.88 -18.84
N GLU A 2 11.66 -7.94 -17.78
CA GLU A 2 11.12 -9.22 -17.33
C GLU A 2 10.07 -9.67 -18.35
N SER A 3 10.22 -10.88 -18.84
CA SER A 3 9.27 -11.48 -19.76
C SER A 3 7.93 -11.67 -19.04
N ILE A 4 6.85 -11.16 -19.62
CA ILE A 4 5.48 -11.47 -19.19
C ILE A 4 5.21 -12.90 -19.70
N GLU A 5 5.87 -13.88 -19.08
CA GLU A 5 5.63 -15.27 -19.39
C GLU A 5 4.43 -15.78 -18.59
N ASN A 6 3.34 -16.06 -19.31
CA ASN A 6 2.21 -16.89 -18.89
C ASN A 6 1.74 -16.65 -17.43
N CYS A 7 1.28 -15.45 -17.11
CA CYS A 7 0.49 -15.29 -15.90
C CYS A 7 -0.83 -16.03 -16.08
N ALA A 8 -0.95 -17.17 -15.43
CA ALA A 8 -2.21 -17.93 -15.37
C ALA A 8 -3.28 -17.21 -14.51
N GLU A 9 -2.83 -16.23 -13.71
CA GLU A 9 -3.66 -15.48 -12.77
C GLU A 9 -3.66 -13.99 -13.12
N PRO A 10 -4.80 -13.30 -12.98
CA PRO A 10 -4.87 -11.86 -13.17
C PRO A 10 -4.04 -11.12 -12.10
N TYR A 11 -3.34 -10.06 -12.48
CA TYR A 11 -2.63 -9.22 -11.53
C TYR A 11 -2.66 -7.75 -11.96
N ILE A 12 -2.58 -6.86 -10.98
CA ILE A 12 -2.42 -5.42 -11.17
C ILE A 12 -0.98 -5.05 -10.80
N ARG A 13 -0.27 -4.38 -11.70
CA ARG A 13 1.05 -3.83 -11.43
C ARG A 13 1.07 -2.34 -11.73
N ILE A 14 1.42 -1.56 -10.73
CA ILE A 14 1.52 -0.12 -10.81
C ILE A 14 2.99 0.25 -10.82
N TYR A 15 3.40 1.09 -11.78
CA TYR A 15 4.77 1.56 -11.94
C TYR A 15 4.84 3.06 -11.67
N ALA A 16 6.03 3.55 -11.31
CA ALA A 16 6.32 4.95 -11.00
C ALA A 16 5.57 5.47 -9.76
N MET A 17 4.95 6.63 -9.82
CA MET A 17 4.21 7.27 -8.71
C MET A 17 2.95 6.45 -8.37
N ASN A 18 3.08 5.52 -7.46
CA ASN A 18 2.08 4.48 -7.22
C ASN A 18 1.32 4.58 -5.90
N GLU A 19 1.71 5.49 -5.00
CA GLU A 19 1.16 5.56 -3.63
C GLU A 19 -0.36 5.74 -3.61
N GLU A 20 -0.89 6.67 -4.41
CA GLU A 20 -2.32 6.94 -4.45
C GLU A 20 -3.12 5.79 -5.05
N ALA A 21 -2.58 5.19 -6.11
CA ALA A 21 -3.21 4.04 -6.73
C ALA A 21 -3.21 2.82 -5.80
N TYR A 22 -2.11 2.60 -5.07
CA TYR A 22 -2.08 1.57 -4.02
C TYR A 22 -3.03 1.89 -2.87
N ALA A 23 -3.05 3.13 -2.38
CA ALA A 23 -3.97 3.54 -1.32
C ALA A 23 -5.44 3.37 -1.73
N PHE A 24 -5.76 3.64 -3.00
CA PHE A 24 -7.10 3.41 -3.53
C PHE A 24 -7.47 1.91 -3.55
N ILE A 25 -6.56 1.05 -4.01
CA ILE A 25 -6.80 -0.39 -4.12
C ILE A 25 -6.84 -1.05 -2.74
N THR A 26 -5.91 -0.71 -1.86
CA THR A 26 -5.76 -1.37 -0.55
C THR A 26 -6.59 -0.71 0.56
N GLY A 27 -7.06 0.52 0.34
CA GLY A 27 -7.74 1.32 1.37
C GLY A 27 -6.80 1.88 2.43
N ILE A 28 -5.48 1.69 2.32
CA ILE A 28 -4.47 2.12 3.30
C ILE A 28 -3.41 2.93 2.56
N SER A 29 -3.25 4.22 2.92
CA SER A 29 -2.13 5.03 2.44
C SER A 29 -0.86 4.75 3.25
N SER A 30 0.32 4.96 2.64
CA SER A 30 1.61 4.86 3.31
C SER A 30 1.68 5.79 4.54
N ASP A 31 1.21 7.03 4.41
CA ASP A 31 1.17 7.99 5.51
C ASP A 31 0.35 7.51 6.70
N PHE A 32 -0.82 6.90 6.43
CA PHE A 32 -1.66 6.35 7.49
C PHE A 32 -1.04 5.12 8.14
N GLU A 33 -0.41 4.26 7.36
CA GLU A 33 0.33 3.11 7.86
C GLU A 33 1.49 3.54 8.77
N ASP A 34 2.29 4.52 8.33
CA ASP A 34 3.40 5.08 9.11
C ASP A 34 2.90 5.77 10.38
N PHE A 35 1.79 6.52 10.29
CA PHE A 35 1.15 7.11 11.47
C PHE A 35 0.77 6.06 12.50
N ILE A 36 0.14 4.95 12.10
CA ILE A 36 -0.23 3.86 13.01
C ILE A 36 1.01 3.19 13.60
N LYS A 37 2.01 2.86 12.77
CA LYS A 37 3.26 2.23 13.22
C LYS A 37 4.00 3.08 14.25
N ASN A 38 4.15 4.38 13.99
CA ASN A 38 4.83 5.30 14.90
C ASN A 38 4.07 5.45 16.23
N ASN A 39 2.75 5.62 16.21
CA ASN A 39 1.96 5.69 17.43
C ASN A 39 2.02 4.41 18.28
N LEU A 40 2.13 3.25 17.63
CA LEU A 40 2.30 1.99 18.34
C LEU A 40 3.68 1.84 18.98
N ILE A 41 4.73 2.34 18.31
CA ILE A 41 6.08 2.38 18.88
C ILE A 41 6.07 3.28 20.12
N ASP A 42 5.53 4.48 20.01
CA ASP A 42 5.46 5.45 21.11
C ASP A 42 4.64 4.87 22.30
N ALA A 43 3.50 4.25 22.03
CA ALA A 43 2.69 3.61 23.05
C ALA A 43 3.43 2.44 23.75
N ASN A 44 4.17 1.63 23.00
CA ASN A 44 4.98 0.56 23.56
C ASN A 44 6.11 1.10 24.44
N GLU A 45 6.76 2.18 24.05
CA GLU A 45 7.79 2.85 24.87
C GLU A 45 7.20 3.42 26.15
N GLU A 46 6.05 4.06 26.08
CA GLU A 46 5.34 4.58 27.27
C GLU A 46 4.96 3.47 28.24
N ILE A 47 4.44 2.34 27.73
CA ILE A 47 4.14 1.16 28.55
C ILE A 47 5.41 0.66 29.25
N LEU A 48 6.53 0.55 28.54
CA LEU A 48 7.80 0.08 29.13
C LEU A 48 8.29 1.01 30.23
N ILE A 49 8.24 2.31 30.02
CA ILE A 49 8.64 3.33 31.01
C ILE A 49 7.77 3.21 32.27
N ASN A 50 6.46 3.12 32.12
CA ASN A 50 5.52 3.03 33.23
C ASN A 50 5.70 1.73 34.02
N VAL A 51 5.92 0.61 33.36
CA VAL A 51 6.19 -0.67 34.01
C VAL A 51 7.53 -0.65 34.74
N GLU A 52 8.58 -0.10 34.12
CA GLU A 52 9.90 0.05 34.75
C GLU A 52 9.81 0.89 36.04
N TRP A 53 9.13 2.03 35.97
CA TRP A 53 8.89 2.89 37.14
C TRP A 53 8.16 2.13 38.24
N TYR A 54 7.09 1.40 37.91
CA TYR A 54 6.32 0.62 38.86
C TYR A 54 7.16 -0.48 39.54
N LEU A 55 7.94 -1.24 38.77
CA LEU A 55 8.79 -2.32 39.26
C LEU A 55 9.88 -1.79 40.20
N LYS A 56 10.50 -0.65 39.87
CA LYS A 56 11.52 -0.01 40.72
C LYS A 56 10.95 0.50 42.03
N ASN A 57 9.81 1.18 41.99
CA ASN A 57 9.21 1.79 43.17
C ASN A 57 8.65 0.76 44.16
N ASN A 58 8.28 -0.42 43.68
CA ASN A 58 7.76 -1.51 44.54
C ASN A 58 8.83 -2.56 44.90
N ASN A 59 10.11 -2.32 44.57
CA ASN A 59 11.23 -3.24 44.84
C ASN A 59 10.94 -4.67 44.36
N ILE A 60 10.34 -4.84 43.20
CA ILE A 60 9.99 -6.15 42.62
C ILE A 60 11.28 -6.89 42.27
N ARG A 61 11.43 -8.13 42.79
CA ARG A 61 12.54 -9.00 42.43
C ARG A 61 12.45 -9.37 40.94
N ASN A 62 13.61 -9.53 40.28
CA ASN A 62 13.70 -9.90 38.85
C ASN A 62 13.09 -8.86 37.89
N SER A 63 13.05 -7.58 38.31
CA SER A 63 12.51 -6.49 37.50
C SER A 63 13.15 -6.41 36.11
N GLU A 64 14.44 -6.64 36.00
CA GLU A 64 15.16 -6.62 34.71
C GLU A 64 14.73 -7.78 33.80
N GLU A 65 14.51 -8.96 34.34
CA GLU A 65 14.04 -10.09 33.55
C GLU A 65 12.61 -9.89 33.07
N ILE A 66 11.74 -9.35 33.92
CA ILE A 66 10.36 -9.01 33.57
C ILE A 66 10.35 -7.98 32.42
N LEU A 67 11.15 -6.91 32.53
CA LEU A 67 11.25 -5.89 31.48
C LEU A 67 11.77 -6.47 30.16
N LYS A 68 12.77 -7.36 30.22
CA LYS A 68 13.30 -8.01 29.02
C LYS A 68 12.25 -8.87 28.32
N VAL A 69 11.49 -9.65 29.09
CA VAL A 69 10.39 -10.49 28.54
C VAL A 69 9.32 -9.60 27.92
N LEU A 70 8.87 -8.56 28.63
CA LEU A 70 7.87 -7.62 28.13
C LEU A 70 8.34 -6.93 26.84
N LYS A 71 9.58 -6.44 26.79
CA LYS A 71 10.14 -5.80 25.60
C LYS A 71 10.17 -6.74 24.39
N ASN A 72 10.52 -8.00 24.59
CA ASN A 72 10.50 -8.99 23.52
C ASN A 72 9.09 -9.28 23.04
N GLU A 73 8.13 -9.40 23.95
CA GLU A 73 6.72 -9.63 23.62
C GLU A 73 6.12 -8.45 22.83
N LEU A 74 6.33 -7.22 23.28
CA LEU A 74 5.86 -6.03 22.57
C LEU A 74 6.47 -5.92 21.17
N LYS A 75 7.77 -6.25 21.03
CA LYS A 75 8.42 -6.28 19.72
C LYS A 75 7.83 -7.36 18.81
N SER A 76 7.56 -8.56 19.34
CA SER A 76 6.93 -9.64 18.57
C SER A 76 5.54 -9.21 18.09
N ARG A 77 4.72 -8.64 18.98
CA ARG A 77 3.39 -8.16 18.64
C ARG A 77 3.39 -7.05 17.58
N PHE A 78 4.38 -6.16 17.63
CA PHE A 78 4.54 -5.14 16.61
C PHE A 78 4.87 -5.75 15.24
N LEU A 79 5.75 -6.75 15.18
CA LEU A 79 6.07 -7.47 13.94
C LEU A 79 4.85 -8.22 13.39
N ASP A 80 4.12 -8.94 14.26
CA ASP A 80 2.90 -9.66 13.88
C ASP A 80 1.84 -8.71 13.28
N LEU A 81 1.69 -7.51 13.86
CA LEU A 81 0.77 -6.50 13.34
C LEU A 81 1.21 -5.98 11.97
N THR A 82 2.50 -5.70 11.80
CA THR A 82 3.06 -5.24 10.53
C THR A 82 2.80 -6.28 9.42
N GLU A 83 3.08 -7.54 9.70
CA GLU A 83 2.80 -8.65 8.79
C GLU A 83 1.30 -8.77 8.47
N THR A 84 0.44 -8.55 9.47
CA THR A 84 -1.02 -8.56 9.28
C THR A 84 -1.47 -7.46 8.33
N ILE A 85 -0.93 -6.24 8.46
CA ILE A 85 -1.22 -5.12 7.56
C ILE A 85 -0.75 -5.45 6.13
N ASP A 86 0.46 -5.98 5.98
CA ASP A 86 1.02 -6.32 4.68
C ASP A 86 0.19 -7.42 4.00
N ASN A 87 -0.21 -8.46 4.72
CA ASN A 87 -1.08 -9.52 4.22
C ASN A 87 -2.47 -8.99 3.83
N TYR A 88 -3.04 -8.07 4.60
CA TYR A 88 -4.30 -7.41 4.24
C TYR A 88 -4.18 -6.66 2.91
N LYS A 89 -3.10 -5.87 2.72
CA LYS A 89 -2.86 -5.14 1.47
C LYS A 89 -2.70 -6.08 0.27
N LEU A 90 -1.97 -7.18 0.44
CA LEU A 90 -1.82 -8.19 -0.60
C LEU A 90 -3.16 -8.81 -0.99
N ASN A 91 -3.98 -9.19 -0.02
CA ASN A 91 -5.31 -9.74 -0.27
C ASN A 91 -6.21 -8.74 -1.04
N MET A 92 -6.17 -7.45 -0.70
CA MET A 92 -6.93 -6.42 -1.42
C MET A 92 -6.49 -6.28 -2.89
N ILE A 93 -5.18 -6.38 -3.15
CA ILE A 93 -4.62 -6.35 -4.51
C ILE A 93 -5.08 -7.60 -5.28
N GLU A 94 -5.01 -8.76 -4.68
CA GLU A 94 -5.45 -10.02 -5.27
C GLU A 94 -6.95 -9.97 -5.60
N ASP A 95 -7.81 -9.60 -4.66
CA ASP A 95 -9.25 -9.50 -4.84
C ASP A 95 -9.62 -8.52 -5.97
N THR A 96 -8.93 -7.37 -6.04
CA THR A 96 -9.11 -6.41 -7.11
C THR A 96 -8.65 -6.98 -8.46
N SER A 97 -7.53 -7.69 -8.48
CA SER A 97 -7.01 -8.34 -9.68
C SER A 97 -7.97 -9.41 -10.22
N TYR A 98 -8.50 -10.25 -9.34
CA TYR A 98 -9.53 -11.25 -9.74
C TYR A 98 -10.81 -10.57 -10.24
N SER A 99 -11.23 -9.48 -9.60
CA SER A 99 -12.39 -8.72 -10.06
C SER A 99 -12.19 -8.18 -11.48
N CYS A 100 -10.98 -7.74 -11.82
CA CYS A 100 -10.64 -7.25 -13.15
C CYS A 100 -10.79 -8.32 -14.26
N GLU A 101 -10.70 -9.60 -13.94
CA GLU A 101 -10.89 -10.69 -14.92
C GLU A 101 -12.31 -10.72 -15.53
N TYR A 102 -13.30 -10.34 -14.73
CA TYR A 102 -14.71 -10.42 -15.10
C TYR A 102 -15.32 -9.10 -15.59
N VAL A 103 -14.54 -8.04 -15.58
CA VAL A 103 -14.99 -6.69 -15.92
C VAL A 103 -14.90 -6.45 -17.44
N PRO A 104 -15.90 -5.77 -18.06
CA PRO A 104 -15.80 -5.37 -19.45
C PRO A 104 -14.57 -4.54 -19.77
N ARG A 105 -13.96 -4.73 -20.96
CA ARG A 105 -12.73 -4.04 -21.39
C ARG A 105 -12.78 -2.53 -21.20
N GLN A 106 -13.89 -1.90 -21.55
CA GLN A 106 -14.05 -0.45 -21.40
C GLN A 106 -13.91 -0.04 -19.94
N LEU A 107 -14.51 -0.79 -19.01
CA LEU A 107 -14.43 -0.48 -17.59
C LEU A 107 -13.01 -0.68 -17.02
N LEU A 108 -12.22 -1.62 -17.56
CA LEU A 108 -10.79 -1.75 -17.21
C LEU A 108 -9.99 -0.52 -17.65
N CYS A 109 -10.26 -0.02 -18.86
CA CYS A 109 -9.62 1.20 -19.35
C CYS A 109 -10.01 2.42 -18.51
N ASP A 110 -11.30 2.54 -18.19
CA ASP A 110 -11.82 3.63 -17.34
C ASP A 110 -11.24 3.56 -15.92
N PHE A 111 -11.05 2.35 -15.39
CA PHE A 111 -10.40 2.13 -14.11
C PHE A 111 -8.94 2.60 -14.13
N ALA A 112 -8.15 2.20 -15.13
CA ALA A 112 -6.76 2.61 -15.28
C ALA A 112 -6.64 4.14 -15.44
N ASP A 113 -7.48 4.77 -16.27
CA ASP A 113 -7.53 6.24 -16.47
C ASP A 113 -7.89 6.96 -15.15
N SER A 114 -8.80 6.39 -14.37
CA SER A 114 -9.23 6.95 -13.10
C SER A 114 -8.13 6.94 -12.04
N LEU A 115 -7.33 5.87 -11.98
CA LEU A 115 -6.18 5.80 -11.07
C LEU A 115 -5.14 6.87 -11.38
N ILE A 116 -4.82 7.08 -12.66
CA ILE A 116 -3.87 8.13 -13.10
C ILE A 116 -4.41 9.52 -12.75
N LYS A 117 -5.68 9.77 -13.05
CA LYS A 117 -6.33 11.06 -12.74
C LYS A 117 -6.40 11.33 -11.23
N LEU A 118 -6.64 10.29 -10.42
CA LEU A 118 -6.64 10.42 -8.96
C LEU A 118 -5.25 10.83 -8.44
N THR A 119 -4.20 10.18 -8.93
CA THR A 119 -2.81 10.51 -8.59
C THR A 119 -2.47 11.95 -8.97
N ALA A 120 -2.79 12.36 -10.20
CA ALA A 120 -2.56 13.73 -10.67
C ALA A 120 -3.35 14.76 -9.86
N LEU A 121 -4.60 14.46 -9.50
CA LEU A 121 -5.42 15.34 -8.68
C LEU A 121 -4.84 15.51 -7.27
N LYS A 122 -4.40 14.44 -6.63
CA LYS A 122 -3.79 14.51 -5.29
C LYS A 122 -2.53 15.36 -5.32
N GLN A 123 -1.65 15.19 -6.32
CA GLN A 123 -0.45 16.01 -6.46
C GLN A 123 -0.79 17.50 -6.60
N LYS A 124 -1.79 17.85 -7.39
CA LYS A 124 -2.26 19.24 -7.52
C LYS A 124 -2.77 19.83 -6.21
N LEU A 125 -3.38 19.02 -5.35
CA LEU A 125 -3.93 19.47 -4.07
C LEU A 125 -2.90 19.49 -2.93
N SER A 126 -1.85 18.67 -3.01
CA SER A 126 -0.81 18.57 -1.97
C SER A 126 0.31 19.60 -2.07
N LEU A 127 0.30 20.49 -3.05
CA LEU A 127 1.38 21.45 -3.34
C LEU A 127 2.74 20.78 -3.66
N GLU A 128 2.72 19.51 -3.99
CA GLU A 128 3.90 18.77 -4.46
C GLU A 128 4.21 19.12 -5.91
N LEU A 129 5.43 18.78 -6.34
CA LEU A 129 5.80 18.94 -7.74
C LEU A 129 4.90 18.02 -8.60
N GLU A 130 4.23 18.61 -9.58
CA GLU A 130 3.37 17.90 -10.50
C GLU A 130 4.23 17.03 -11.43
N THR A 131 4.27 15.73 -11.17
CA THR A 131 5.07 14.74 -11.91
C THR A 131 4.21 13.79 -12.73
N VAL A 132 2.89 13.76 -12.47
CA VAL A 132 1.92 12.93 -13.18
C VAL A 132 0.94 13.82 -13.92
N SER A 133 0.87 13.67 -15.25
CA SER A 133 -0.17 14.32 -16.06
C SER A 133 -1.54 13.71 -15.76
N SER A 134 -2.58 14.55 -15.82
CA SER A 134 -3.97 14.06 -15.81
C SER A 134 -4.39 13.45 -17.14
N GLU A 135 -3.57 13.61 -18.18
CA GLU A 135 -3.76 13.01 -19.49
C GLU A 135 -2.97 11.70 -19.55
N SER A 136 -3.62 10.66 -20.03
CA SER A 136 -3.06 9.32 -20.09
C SER A 136 -3.29 8.68 -21.46
N ASP A 137 -2.32 7.95 -21.92
CA ASP A 137 -2.46 7.04 -23.04
C ASP A 137 -2.86 5.66 -22.53
N ILE A 138 -3.86 5.07 -23.15
CA ILE A 138 -4.37 3.76 -22.77
C ILE A 138 -4.32 2.83 -23.97
N ALA A 139 -3.58 1.75 -23.81
CA ALA A 139 -3.52 0.67 -24.77
C ALA A 139 -4.04 -0.63 -24.16
N LEU A 140 -4.72 -1.41 -24.96
CA LEU A 140 -5.22 -2.73 -24.60
C LEU A 140 -4.53 -3.79 -25.44
N ILE A 141 -4.10 -4.89 -24.79
CA ILE A 141 -3.58 -6.07 -25.47
C ILE A 141 -4.49 -7.23 -25.13
N THR A 142 -5.03 -7.91 -26.11
CA THR A 142 -5.87 -9.08 -25.90
C THR A 142 -5.42 -10.25 -26.77
N LYS A 143 -5.81 -11.47 -26.39
CA LYS A 143 -5.56 -12.66 -27.21
C LYS A 143 -6.27 -12.60 -28.58
N ALA A 144 -7.34 -11.82 -28.69
CA ALA A 144 -8.16 -11.74 -29.90
C ALA A 144 -7.82 -10.57 -30.81
N SER A 145 -7.43 -9.40 -30.26
CA SER A 145 -7.22 -8.16 -31.01
C SER A 145 -5.78 -7.64 -30.98
N ASN A 146 -4.83 -8.40 -30.43
CA ASN A 146 -3.46 -7.96 -30.25
C ASN A 146 -3.37 -6.61 -29.51
N PHE A 147 -2.63 -5.64 -30.03
CA PHE A 147 -2.45 -4.30 -29.48
C PHE A 147 -3.49 -3.34 -30.09
N GLU A 148 -4.19 -2.59 -29.25
CA GLU A 148 -5.20 -1.60 -29.63
C GLU A 148 -5.06 -0.36 -28.75
N TRP A 149 -4.96 0.83 -29.37
CA TRP A 149 -5.07 2.09 -28.67
C TRP A 149 -6.54 2.39 -28.35
N ILE A 150 -6.84 2.54 -27.07
CA ILE A 150 -8.18 2.92 -26.60
C ILE A 150 -8.28 4.44 -26.45
N LYS A 151 -7.20 5.05 -25.95
CA LYS A 151 -7.06 6.50 -25.81
C LYS A 151 -5.61 6.85 -26.14
N TYR A 152 -5.45 7.78 -27.04
CA TYR A 152 -4.15 8.28 -27.46
C TYR A 152 -4.20 9.80 -27.57
N ASN A 153 -3.34 10.49 -26.84
CA ASN A 153 -3.23 11.94 -26.92
C ASN A 153 -2.16 12.29 -27.95
N ASP A 154 -2.58 12.79 -29.11
CA ASP A 154 -1.71 13.18 -30.22
C ASP A 154 -0.95 14.52 -29.99
N GLU A 155 -0.62 14.89 -28.78
CA GLU A 155 0.31 16.01 -28.56
C GLU A 155 1.74 15.54 -28.84
N ILE A 156 2.09 15.65 -30.13
CA ILE A 156 3.48 15.58 -30.59
C ILE A 156 4.18 16.85 -30.10
N ILE A 157 5.14 16.69 -29.21
CA ILE A 157 6.12 17.71 -28.85
C ILE A 157 7.07 17.97 -30.01
#